data_374eb4d39172489862287878a8ea467b
#
_entry.id   374eb4d39172489862287878a8ea467b
#
_cell.length_a   1.000
_cell.length_b   1.000
_cell.length_c   1.000
_cell.angle_alpha   90.00
_cell.angle_beta   90.00
_cell.angle_gamma   90.00
#
_symmetry.space_group_name_H-M   'P 1'
#
loop_
_entity.id
_entity.type
_entity.pdbx_description
1 polymer ?
#
loop_
_entity_poly.entity_id
_entity_poly.type
_entity_poly.pdbx_seq_one_letter_code
_entity_poly.pdbx_strand_id
1 'polypeptide(L)'
;MTNNKSVLIIGATGALGLQFLRHLAEEPAIHSIHALCRNPSKLSSSDRALCDSVVTGNARDPKDVEKALVQSKANYVILATGNGADVGKSDTREKTGQALACVLHKVEFQNVKAIVVSSHGAADTKIKVGFGIGMLIAYHLRYVLADHTLQEKAFEGLEDRTLIVRPTALSDDKGGKKVVAFDGAKKGPSINIDRSDVAVWVTKEISKDESTFQGRKISLTSAK
;
A
#
# COMPACT_ATOMS: atom_id res chain seq x y z
N MET A 1 14.92 -21.72 -9.65
CA MET A 1 13.45 -21.83 -9.72
C MET A 1 12.92 -20.42 -9.84
N THR A 2 12.28 -20.08 -10.95
CA THR A 2 11.64 -18.77 -11.13
C THR A 2 10.54 -18.63 -10.08
N ASN A 3 10.77 -17.76 -9.11
CA ASN A 3 9.81 -17.51 -8.04
C ASN A 3 8.65 -16.71 -8.66
N ASN A 4 7.59 -17.38 -9.12
CA ASN A 4 6.43 -16.78 -9.75
C ASN A 4 5.77 -15.79 -8.78
N LYS A 5 5.91 -14.50 -9.03
CA LYS A 5 5.35 -13.44 -8.19
C LYS A 5 3.88 -13.23 -8.54
N SER A 6 3.01 -13.61 -7.62
CA SER A 6 1.55 -13.42 -7.69
C SER A 6 1.14 -12.36 -6.68
N VAL A 7 0.46 -11.32 -7.11
CA VAL A 7 0.15 -10.14 -6.29
C VAL A 7 -1.35 -9.95 -6.13
N LEU A 8 -1.83 -9.87 -4.88
CA LEU A 8 -3.19 -9.46 -4.55
C LEU A 8 -3.22 -7.98 -4.17
N ILE A 9 -4.04 -7.18 -4.83
CA ILE A 9 -4.24 -5.77 -4.51
C ILE A 9 -5.55 -5.61 -3.74
N ILE A 10 -5.46 -5.18 -2.48
CA ILE A 10 -6.60 -4.79 -1.65
C ILE A 10 -6.74 -3.27 -1.74
N GLY A 11 -7.84 -2.80 -2.36
CA GLY A 11 -8.05 -1.40 -2.68
C GLY A 11 -7.76 -1.05 -4.15
N ALA A 12 -7.81 -2.02 -5.05
CA ALA A 12 -7.52 -1.89 -6.48
C ALA A 12 -8.36 -0.82 -7.21
N THR A 13 -9.55 -0.48 -6.71
CA THR A 13 -10.44 0.56 -7.28
C THR A 13 -10.12 1.98 -6.82
N GLY A 14 -9.17 2.16 -5.90
CA GLY A 14 -8.69 3.47 -5.47
C GLY A 14 -7.65 4.04 -6.44
N ALA A 15 -7.43 5.36 -6.42
CA ALA A 15 -6.50 6.03 -7.34
C ALA A 15 -5.09 5.42 -7.31
N LEU A 16 -4.54 5.13 -6.12
CA LEU A 16 -3.25 4.47 -6.00
C LEU A 16 -3.31 2.98 -6.36
N GLY A 17 -4.41 2.29 -6.01
CA GLY A 17 -4.61 0.89 -6.38
C GLY A 17 -4.63 0.66 -7.89
N LEU A 18 -5.22 1.57 -8.66
CA LEU A 18 -5.20 1.57 -10.11
C LEU A 18 -3.79 1.75 -10.68
N GLN A 19 -2.96 2.59 -10.04
CA GLN A 19 -1.55 2.74 -10.45
C GLN A 19 -0.77 1.43 -10.19
N PHE A 20 -0.97 0.79 -9.03
CA PHE A 20 -0.36 -0.52 -8.80
C PHE A 20 -0.77 -1.54 -9.85
N LEU A 21 -2.06 -1.63 -10.17
CA LEU A 21 -2.57 -2.58 -11.17
C LEU A 21 -1.89 -2.40 -12.52
N ARG A 22 -1.76 -1.16 -12.99
CA ARG A 22 -1.17 -0.84 -14.29
C ARG A 22 0.33 -1.13 -14.33
N HIS A 23 1.08 -0.68 -13.32
CA HIS A 23 2.54 -0.89 -13.31
C HIS A 23 2.95 -2.33 -13.01
N LEU A 24 2.17 -3.08 -12.23
CA LEU A 24 2.41 -4.52 -12.07
C LEU A 24 2.20 -5.29 -13.37
N ALA A 25 1.20 -4.88 -14.19
CA ALA A 25 0.92 -5.52 -15.47
C ALA A 25 2.03 -5.28 -16.53
N GLU A 26 2.81 -4.21 -16.38
CA GLU A 26 3.95 -3.88 -17.24
C GLU A 26 5.27 -4.56 -16.78
N GLU A 27 5.29 -5.17 -15.59
CA GLU A 27 6.51 -5.72 -14.97
C GLU A 27 6.67 -7.21 -15.27
N PRO A 28 7.68 -7.61 -16.07
CA PRO A 28 7.83 -9.00 -16.51
C PRO A 28 8.05 -10.02 -15.37
N ALA A 29 8.50 -9.55 -14.21
CA ALA A 29 8.70 -10.41 -13.03
C ALA A 29 7.39 -10.76 -12.32
N ILE A 30 6.29 -10.10 -12.66
CA ILE A 30 4.97 -10.36 -12.08
C ILE A 30 4.21 -11.34 -12.96
N HIS A 31 3.86 -12.48 -12.38
CA HIS A 31 3.21 -13.58 -13.10
C HIS A 31 1.69 -13.47 -13.13
N SER A 32 1.09 -13.01 -12.04
CA SER A 32 -0.36 -12.85 -11.95
C SER A 32 -0.75 -11.72 -11.00
N ILE A 33 -1.88 -11.06 -11.33
CA ILE A 33 -2.41 -9.93 -10.59
C ILE A 33 -3.87 -10.20 -10.22
N HIS A 34 -4.19 -10.02 -8.96
CA HIS A 34 -5.51 -10.26 -8.42
C HIS A 34 -6.01 -9.02 -7.66
N ALA A 35 -7.30 -8.81 -7.64
CA ALA A 35 -7.91 -7.70 -6.92
C ALA A 35 -8.97 -8.17 -5.94
N LEU A 36 -8.96 -7.60 -4.72
CA LEU A 36 -10.09 -7.66 -3.80
C LEU A 36 -10.76 -6.29 -3.76
N CYS A 37 -12.04 -6.23 -4.13
CA CYS A 37 -12.80 -4.99 -4.08
C CYS A 37 -14.28 -5.22 -3.77
N ARG A 38 -14.92 -4.24 -3.11
CA ARG A 38 -16.35 -4.30 -2.77
C ARG A 38 -17.26 -4.18 -3.98
N ASN A 39 -16.84 -3.41 -4.96
CA ASN A 39 -17.60 -3.15 -6.18
C ASN A 39 -16.69 -3.25 -7.42
N PRO A 40 -16.65 -4.42 -8.08
CA PRO A 40 -15.84 -4.62 -9.29
C PRO A 40 -16.22 -3.74 -10.48
N SER A 41 -17.45 -3.21 -10.52
CA SER A 41 -17.89 -2.32 -11.60
C SER A 41 -17.19 -0.96 -11.61
N LYS A 42 -16.45 -0.62 -10.55
CA LYS A 42 -15.59 0.57 -10.50
C LYS A 42 -14.27 0.40 -11.25
N LEU A 43 -13.90 -0.81 -11.61
CA LEU A 43 -12.79 -1.04 -12.54
C LEU A 43 -13.29 -0.81 -13.97
N SER A 44 -12.56 -0.02 -14.74
CA SER A 44 -12.82 0.07 -16.19
C SER A 44 -12.61 -1.29 -16.85
N SER A 45 -13.16 -1.51 -18.04
CA SER A 45 -12.95 -2.76 -18.78
C SER A 45 -11.45 -3.01 -19.01
N SER A 46 -10.67 -1.98 -19.32
CA SER A 46 -9.23 -2.07 -19.51
C SER A 46 -8.49 -2.43 -18.22
N ASP A 47 -8.80 -1.77 -17.09
CA ASP A 47 -8.16 -2.09 -15.80
C ASP A 47 -8.53 -3.49 -15.32
N ARG A 48 -9.80 -3.93 -15.56
CA ARG A 48 -10.22 -5.27 -15.22
C ARG A 48 -9.51 -6.35 -16.04
N ALA A 49 -9.22 -6.07 -17.31
CA ALA A 49 -8.49 -6.99 -18.19
C ALA A 49 -7.03 -7.24 -17.75
N LEU A 50 -6.47 -6.36 -16.91
CA LEU A 50 -5.15 -6.54 -16.31
C LEU A 50 -5.16 -7.51 -15.11
N CYS A 51 -6.35 -7.91 -14.61
CA CYS A 51 -6.48 -8.81 -13.47
C CYS A 51 -6.73 -10.24 -13.94
N ASP A 52 -5.95 -11.20 -13.46
CA ASP A 52 -6.23 -12.63 -13.62
C ASP A 52 -7.50 -13.04 -12.86
N SER A 53 -7.74 -12.42 -11.70
CA SER A 53 -9.02 -12.58 -11.00
C SER A 53 -9.42 -11.33 -10.22
N VAL A 54 -10.73 -11.14 -10.07
CA VAL A 54 -11.29 -10.09 -9.22
C VAL A 54 -12.26 -10.74 -8.23
N VAL A 55 -11.90 -10.69 -6.96
CA VAL A 55 -12.72 -11.22 -5.87
C VAL A 55 -13.59 -10.10 -5.31
N THR A 56 -14.91 -10.33 -5.29
CA THR A 56 -15.82 -9.41 -4.61
C THR A 56 -15.84 -9.72 -3.11
N GLY A 57 -15.57 -8.70 -2.31
CA GLY A 57 -15.55 -8.84 -0.85
C GLY A 57 -15.21 -7.52 -0.15
N ASN A 58 -15.39 -7.52 1.17
CA ASN A 58 -15.10 -6.40 2.05
C ASN A 58 -13.74 -6.59 2.71
N ALA A 59 -12.77 -5.74 2.39
CA ALA A 59 -11.42 -5.79 2.97
C ALA A 59 -11.37 -5.60 4.50
N ARG A 60 -12.49 -5.21 5.15
CA ARG A 60 -12.62 -5.13 6.60
C ARG A 60 -13.03 -6.48 7.24
N ASP A 61 -13.43 -7.46 6.42
CA ASP A 61 -13.80 -8.80 6.87
C ASP A 61 -12.63 -9.77 6.64
N PRO A 62 -12.06 -10.35 7.70
CA PRO A 62 -10.99 -11.33 7.54
C PRO A 62 -11.37 -12.53 6.67
N LYS A 63 -12.65 -12.95 6.65
CA LYS A 63 -13.11 -14.06 5.82
C LYS A 63 -13.03 -13.73 4.32
N ASP A 64 -13.37 -12.51 3.93
CA ASP A 64 -13.27 -12.05 2.55
C ASP A 64 -11.81 -11.90 2.11
N VAL A 65 -10.94 -11.40 3.02
CA VAL A 65 -9.49 -11.30 2.78
C VAL A 65 -8.88 -12.70 2.62
N GLU A 66 -9.22 -13.64 3.51
CA GLU A 66 -8.76 -15.02 3.43
C GLU A 66 -9.22 -15.70 2.13
N LYS A 67 -10.50 -15.57 1.79
CA LYS A 67 -11.05 -16.08 0.53
C LYS A 67 -10.26 -15.55 -0.68
N ALA A 68 -9.94 -14.25 -0.68
CA ALA A 68 -9.19 -13.64 -1.77
C ALA A 68 -7.75 -14.19 -1.85
N LEU A 69 -7.06 -14.39 -0.73
CA LEU A 69 -5.73 -14.99 -0.68
C LEU A 69 -5.74 -16.46 -1.13
N VAL A 70 -6.71 -17.25 -0.69
CA VAL A 70 -6.86 -18.66 -1.10
C VAL A 70 -7.11 -18.76 -2.60
N GLN A 71 -8.02 -17.94 -3.15
CA GLN A 71 -8.38 -17.98 -4.58
C GLN A 71 -7.24 -17.48 -5.48
N SER A 72 -6.52 -16.44 -5.06
CA SER A 72 -5.44 -15.87 -5.83
C SER A 72 -4.13 -16.65 -5.74
N LYS A 73 -3.93 -17.41 -4.67
CA LYS A 73 -2.65 -18.03 -4.31
C LYS A 73 -1.50 -17.00 -4.33
N ALA A 74 -1.83 -15.75 -4.02
CA ALA A 74 -0.86 -14.66 -4.05
C ALA A 74 0.19 -14.83 -2.95
N ASN A 75 1.47 -14.63 -3.32
CA ASN A 75 2.59 -14.61 -2.38
C ASN A 75 3.00 -13.18 -1.99
N TYR A 76 2.39 -12.17 -2.63
CA TYR A 76 2.48 -10.77 -2.23
C TYR A 76 1.08 -10.17 -2.09
N VAL A 77 0.88 -9.31 -1.09
CA VAL A 77 -0.35 -8.55 -0.94
C VAL A 77 -0.04 -7.06 -0.77
N ILE A 78 -0.68 -6.21 -1.57
CA ILE A 78 -0.60 -4.76 -1.44
C ILE A 78 -1.89 -4.27 -0.77
N LEU A 79 -1.76 -3.64 0.41
CA LEU A 79 -2.86 -2.99 1.10
C LEU A 79 -2.82 -1.49 0.83
N ALA A 80 -3.71 -1.01 -0.05
CA ALA A 80 -3.81 0.38 -0.50
C ALA A 80 -5.23 0.95 -0.30
N THR A 81 -5.82 0.69 0.86
CA THR A 81 -7.17 1.15 1.21
C THR A 81 -7.16 2.56 1.78
N GLY A 82 -8.24 3.30 1.55
CA GLY A 82 -8.41 4.65 2.07
C GLY A 82 -9.80 5.21 1.80
N ASN A 83 -10.02 6.47 2.20
CA ASN A 83 -11.29 7.19 2.07
C ASN A 83 -11.31 8.18 0.89
N GLY A 84 -10.41 8.05 -0.08
CA GLY A 84 -10.27 9.06 -1.14
C GLY A 84 -9.79 10.40 -0.57
N ALA A 85 -10.47 11.48 -0.92
CA ALA A 85 -10.15 12.83 -0.47
C ALA A 85 -10.72 13.19 0.92
N ASP A 86 -11.51 12.32 1.53
CA ASP A 86 -12.10 12.57 2.85
C ASP A 86 -11.03 12.46 3.95
N VAL A 87 -10.80 13.58 4.64
CA VAL A 87 -9.87 13.71 5.77
C VAL A 87 -10.56 13.61 7.13
N GLY A 88 -11.87 13.34 7.15
CA GLY A 88 -12.66 13.15 8.35
C GLY A 88 -12.27 11.88 9.12
N LYS A 89 -12.92 11.71 10.27
CA LYS A 89 -12.69 10.54 11.13
C LYS A 89 -13.12 9.26 10.40
N SER A 90 -12.22 8.29 10.34
CA SER A 90 -12.40 6.99 9.72
C SER A 90 -11.59 5.92 10.44
N ASP A 91 -12.04 4.69 10.33
CA ASP A 91 -11.35 3.48 10.78
C ASP A 91 -11.07 2.52 9.63
N THR A 92 -11.14 3.02 8.38
CA THR A 92 -11.04 2.16 7.20
C THR A 92 -9.68 1.49 7.11
N ARG A 93 -8.60 2.23 7.33
CA ARG A 93 -7.22 1.72 7.25
C ARG A 93 -6.92 0.80 8.41
N GLU A 94 -7.31 1.19 9.62
CA GLU A 94 -7.22 0.36 10.82
C GLU A 94 -7.89 -1.00 10.59
N LYS A 95 -9.18 -0.99 10.22
CA LYS A 95 -9.96 -2.23 10.09
C LYS A 95 -9.47 -3.13 8.96
N THR A 96 -9.07 -2.55 7.82
CA THR A 96 -8.50 -3.34 6.72
C THR A 96 -7.11 -3.87 7.07
N GLY A 97 -6.31 -3.13 7.82
CA GLY A 97 -5.04 -3.59 8.36
C GLY A 97 -5.21 -4.74 9.34
N GLN A 98 -6.14 -4.60 10.31
CA GLN A 98 -6.48 -5.66 11.26
C GLN A 98 -6.98 -6.93 10.57
N ALA A 99 -7.85 -6.81 9.56
CA ALA A 99 -8.37 -7.95 8.82
C ALA A 99 -7.26 -8.70 8.08
N LEU A 100 -6.38 -7.98 7.37
CA LEU A 100 -5.26 -8.59 6.67
C LEU A 100 -4.26 -9.22 7.64
N ALA A 101 -3.86 -8.53 8.69
CA ALA A 101 -2.92 -9.05 9.69
C ALA A 101 -3.45 -10.31 10.37
N CYS A 102 -4.75 -10.34 10.73
CA CYS A 102 -5.42 -11.52 11.29
C CYS A 102 -5.28 -12.74 10.38
N VAL A 103 -5.45 -12.56 9.07
CA VAL A 103 -5.30 -13.66 8.10
C VAL A 103 -3.83 -14.07 7.95
N LEU A 104 -2.91 -13.11 7.89
CA LEU A 104 -1.49 -13.40 7.74
C LEU A 104 -0.87 -14.13 8.95
N HIS A 105 -1.46 -14.03 10.15
CA HIS A 105 -1.01 -14.83 11.31
C HIS A 105 -1.31 -16.32 11.19
N LYS A 106 -2.16 -16.73 10.23
CA LYS A 106 -2.44 -18.15 10.00
C LYS A 106 -1.25 -18.84 9.32
N VAL A 107 -1.02 -20.11 9.68
CA VAL A 107 0.11 -20.91 9.17
C VAL A 107 0.09 -21.02 7.64
N GLU A 108 -1.10 -21.11 7.04
CA GLU A 108 -1.28 -21.24 5.59
C GLU A 108 -0.71 -20.04 4.81
N PHE A 109 -0.61 -18.87 5.46
CA PHE A 109 -0.16 -17.63 4.84
C PHE A 109 1.20 -17.14 5.35
N GLN A 110 1.95 -17.98 6.06
CA GLN A 110 3.25 -17.62 6.64
C GLN A 110 4.29 -17.14 5.61
N ASN A 111 4.15 -17.53 4.35
CA ASN A 111 5.04 -17.13 3.26
C ASN A 111 4.53 -15.92 2.46
N VAL A 112 3.35 -15.39 2.78
CA VAL A 112 2.80 -14.21 2.11
C VAL A 112 3.48 -12.96 2.64
N LYS A 113 4.01 -12.14 1.73
CA LYS A 113 4.64 -10.84 2.03
C LYS A 113 3.62 -9.71 1.85
N ALA A 114 3.58 -8.79 2.81
CA ALA A 114 2.66 -7.67 2.79
C ALA A 114 3.37 -6.34 2.48
N ILE A 115 2.80 -5.56 1.59
CA ILE A 115 3.15 -4.15 1.37
C ILE A 115 1.98 -3.31 1.87
N VAL A 116 2.20 -2.55 2.93
CA VAL A 116 1.20 -1.70 3.55
C VAL A 116 1.47 -0.26 3.17
N VAL A 117 0.54 0.34 2.42
CA VAL A 117 0.64 1.75 2.10
C VAL A 117 0.07 2.56 3.26
N SER A 118 0.97 3.26 3.94
CA SER A 118 0.70 4.20 5.03
C SER A 118 0.88 5.65 4.54
N SER A 119 1.31 6.54 5.41
CA SER A 119 1.56 7.95 5.11
C SER A 119 2.76 8.47 5.90
N HIS A 120 3.58 9.30 5.26
CA HIS A 120 4.55 10.10 6.01
C HIS A 120 3.82 11.08 6.95
N GLY A 121 4.20 11.08 8.21
CA GLY A 121 3.51 11.78 9.29
C GLY A 121 2.73 10.85 10.23
N ALA A 122 2.52 9.59 9.85
CA ALA A 122 1.93 8.56 10.72
C ALA A 122 2.99 7.94 11.66
N ALA A 123 2.52 7.32 12.71
CA ALA A 123 3.31 6.61 13.72
C ALA A 123 4.47 7.46 14.27
N ASP A 124 5.71 7.00 14.06
CA ASP A 124 6.94 7.63 14.54
C ASP A 124 7.49 8.74 13.61
N THR A 125 6.83 9.02 12.49
CA THR A 125 7.25 10.07 11.56
C THR A 125 6.56 11.41 11.82
N LYS A 126 7.17 12.51 11.37
CA LYS A 126 6.63 13.87 11.53
C LYS A 126 6.72 14.65 10.23
N ILE A 127 5.67 15.41 9.90
CA ILE A 127 5.66 16.30 8.73
C ILE A 127 6.54 17.50 9.05
N LYS A 128 7.75 17.53 8.45
CA LYS A 128 8.76 18.59 8.66
C LYS A 128 8.72 19.61 7.53
N VAL A 129 7.80 20.57 7.63
CA VAL A 129 7.71 21.76 6.75
C VAL A 129 7.96 23.01 7.60
N GLY A 130 8.66 24.02 7.06
CA GLY A 130 9.15 25.16 7.85
C GLY A 130 8.08 25.95 8.59
N PHE A 131 8.50 26.68 9.63
CA PHE A 131 7.71 27.66 10.41
C PHE A 131 6.33 27.20 10.89
N GLY A 132 6.20 25.98 11.46
CA GLY A 132 4.94 25.53 12.03
C GLY A 132 3.91 25.02 11.00
N ILE A 133 4.13 25.20 9.70
CA ILE A 133 3.22 24.72 8.64
C ILE A 133 3.03 23.19 8.74
N GLY A 134 4.09 22.45 9.04
CA GLY A 134 4.02 21.02 9.25
C GLY A 134 3.05 20.61 10.37
N MET A 135 2.98 21.42 11.45
CA MET A 135 2.02 21.17 12.53
C MET A 135 0.57 21.46 12.12
N LEU A 136 0.33 22.49 11.32
CA LEU A 136 -1.00 22.78 10.77
C LEU A 136 -1.47 21.68 9.83
N ILE A 137 -0.60 21.18 8.95
CA ILE A 137 -0.89 20.06 8.08
C ILE A 137 -1.19 18.81 8.91
N ALA A 138 -0.37 18.49 9.90
CA ALA A 138 -0.56 17.34 10.78
C ALA A 138 -1.88 17.44 11.57
N TYR A 139 -2.24 18.64 12.05
CA TYR A 139 -3.53 18.87 12.71
C TYR A 139 -4.71 18.67 11.74
N HIS A 140 -4.62 19.18 10.52
CA HIS A 140 -5.66 18.97 9.49
C HIS A 140 -5.82 17.49 9.15
N LEU A 141 -4.73 16.75 9.03
CA LEU A 141 -4.70 15.34 8.69
C LEU A 141 -4.77 14.40 9.91
N ARG A 142 -5.00 14.90 11.12
CA ARG A 142 -4.88 14.13 12.37
C ARG A 142 -5.65 12.81 12.39
N TYR A 143 -6.84 12.79 11.83
CA TYR A 143 -7.66 11.58 11.77
C TYR A 143 -7.13 10.57 10.76
N VAL A 144 -6.69 11.04 9.60
CA VAL A 144 -6.08 10.20 8.56
C VAL A 144 -4.77 9.60 9.08
N LEU A 145 -3.93 10.41 9.73
CA LEU A 145 -2.65 9.96 10.29
C LEU A 145 -2.85 8.97 11.46
N ALA A 146 -3.87 9.20 12.30
CA ALA A 146 -4.23 8.27 13.36
C ALA A 146 -4.71 6.92 12.80
N ASP A 147 -5.56 6.92 11.76
CA ASP A 147 -6.04 5.71 11.09
C ASP A 147 -4.88 4.92 10.45
N HIS A 148 -3.91 5.61 9.82
CA HIS A 148 -2.66 4.99 9.33
C HIS A 148 -1.80 4.43 10.46
N THR A 149 -1.68 5.13 11.58
CA THR A 149 -0.91 4.67 12.74
C THR A 149 -1.49 3.36 13.30
N LEU A 150 -2.82 3.27 13.41
CA LEU A 150 -3.49 2.06 13.85
C LEU A 150 -3.39 0.93 12.80
N GLN A 151 -3.42 1.27 11.51
CA GLN A 151 -3.15 0.31 10.44
C GLN A 151 -1.75 -0.30 10.57
N GLU A 152 -0.71 0.52 10.76
CA GLU A 152 0.67 0.02 10.92
C GLU A 152 0.82 -0.86 12.16
N LYS A 153 0.17 -0.47 13.27
CA LYS A 153 0.18 -1.24 14.52
C LYS A 153 -0.39 -2.65 14.36
N ALA A 154 -1.35 -2.83 13.45
CA ALA A 154 -1.92 -4.15 13.20
C ALA A 154 -0.90 -5.18 12.66
N PHE A 155 0.25 -4.72 12.13
CA PHE A 155 1.32 -5.60 11.61
C PHE A 155 2.46 -5.82 12.59
N GLU A 156 2.32 -5.43 13.86
CA GLU A 156 3.24 -5.83 14.93
C GLU A 156 3.26 -7.37 15.04
N GLY A 157 4.46 -7.96 15.07
CA GLY A 157 4.66 -9.41 15.01
C GLY A 157 4.69 -10.01 13.59
N LEU A 158 4.57 -9.19 12.54
CA LEU A 158 4.67 -9.59 11.13
C LEU A 158 5.80 -8.83 10.39
N GLU A 159 6.76 -8.24 11.14
CA GLU A 159 7.79 -7.37 10.60
C GLU A 159 8.72 -8.09 9.61
N ASP A 160 8.97 -9.37 9.82
CA ASP A 160 9.85 -10.21 8.97
C ASP A 160 9.39 -10.27 7.51
N ARG A 161 8.10 -10.03 7.25
CA ARG A 161 7.47 -10.15 5.94
C ARG A 161 6.58 -8.96 5.56
N THR A 162 6.71 -7.85 6.28
CA THR A 162 5.95 -6.63 6.01
C THR A 162 6.86 -5.47 5.62
N LEU A 163 6.53 -4.81 4.52
CA LEU A 163 7.11 -3.53 4.10
C LEU A 163 6.06 -2.44 4.29
N ILE A 164 6.31 -1.49 5.18
CA ILE A 164 5.47 -0.30 5.35
C ILE A 164 6.02 0.83 4.50
N VAL A 165 5.23 1.27 3.53
CA VAL A 165 5.56 2.38 2.62
C VAL A 165 4.79 3.61 3.05
N ARG A 166 5.51 4.71 3.33
CA ARG A 166 4.97 5.97 3.82
C ARG A 166 5.23 7.09 2.80
N PRO A 167 4.42 7.20 1.75
CA PRO A 167 4.55 8.30 0.81
C PRO A 167 4.28 9.65 1.49
N THR A 168 4.94 10.70 1.01
CA THR A 168 4.55 12.10 1.29
C THR A 168 3.22 12.41 0.62
N ALA A 169 2.77 13.68 0.59
CA ALA A 169 1.49 14.02 -0.01
C ALA A 169 1.38 13.47 -1.45
N LEU A 170 0.33 12.67 -1.70
CA LEU A 170 0.11 12.04 -2.99
C LEU A 170 -0.48 13.04 -4.01
N SER A 171 0.10 13.09 -5.21
CA SER A 171 -0.43 13.86 -6.34
C SER A 171 -0.80 12.95 -7.51
N ASP A 172 -1.53 13.50 -8.48
CA ASP A 172 -1.91 12.87 -9.74
C ASP A 172 -1.31 13.66 -10.92
N ASP A 173 -0.01 13.93 -10.85
CA ASP A 173 0.74 14.60 -11.91
C ASP A 173 1.06 13.58 -13.05
N LYS A 174 2.07 13.88 -13.86
CA LYS A 174 2.48 13.00 -14.94
C LYS A 174 3.37 11.82 -14.51
N GLY A 175 3.77 11.76 -13.23
CA GLY A 175 4.76 10.79 -12.76
C GLY A 175 6.14 10.94 -13.41
N GLY A 176 6.96 9.90 -13.32
CA GLY A 176 8.27 9.83 -13.98
C GLY A 176 9.38 10.57 -13.24
N LYS A 177 9.13 11.07 -12.02
CA LYS A 177 10.16 11.67 -11.18
C LYS A 177 10.96 10.60 -10.45
N LYS A 178 12.24 10.87 -10.24
CA LYS A 178 13.07 10.00 -9.42
C LYS A 178 12.51 9.93 -7.99
N VAL A 179 12.23 8.73 -7.52
CA VAL A 179 11.78 8.49 -6.13
C VAL A 179 12.99 8.47 -5.21
N VAL A 180 12.87 9.18 -4.10
CA VAL A 180 13.83 9.16 -3.00
C VAL A 180 13.19 8.44 -1.82
N ALA A 181 13.77 7.31 -1.46
CA ALA A 181 13.46 6.59 -0.24
C ALA A 181 14.30 7.16 0.90
N PHE A 182 13.69 7.49 2.03
CA PHE A 182 14.38 8.14 3.15
C PHE A 182 13.85 7.66 4.51
N ASP A 183 14.68 7.81 5.52
CA ASP A 183 14.31 7.59 6.90
C ASP A 183 13.28 8.66 7.33
N GLY A 184 12.11 8.22 7.78
CA GLY A 184 11.01 9.11 8.17
C GLY A 184 11.33 10.05 9.34
N ALA A 185 12.39 9.81 10.11
CA ALA A 185 12.90 10.74 11.12
C ALA A 185 13.57 11.97 10.50
N LYS A 186 14.00 11.90 9.23
CA LYS A 186 14.64 12.97 8.48
C LYS A 186 13.63 13.79 7.67
N LYS A 187 14.03 14.96 7.19
CA LYS A 187 13.26 15.74 6.22
C LYS A 187 13.52 15.19 4.82
N GLY A 188 12.46 14.85 4.10
CA GLY A 188 12.56 14.48 2.68
C GLY A 188 12.86 15.68 1.78
N PRO A 189 13.39 15.45 0.57
CA PRO A 189 13.71 16.52 -0.39
C PRO A 189 12.46 17.22 -0.94
N SER A 190 11.33 16.54 -1.01
CA SER A 190 10.05 17.10 -1.44
C SER A 190 8.93 16.81 -0.42
N ILE A 191 7.81 17.52 -0.54
CA ILE A 191 6.63 17.32 0.29
C ILE A 191 5.55 16.48 -0.40
N ASN A 192 5.74 16.17 -1.68
CA ASN A 192 4.80 15.39 -2.48
C ASN A 192 5.51 14.31 -3.30
N ILE A 193 4.72 13.34 -3.74
CA ILE A 193 5.10 12.27 -4.65
C ILE A 193 3.88 11.89 -5.50
N ASP A 194 4.11 11.57 -6.76
CA ASP A 194 3.06 11.08 -7.65
C ASP A 194 2.67 9.63 -7.31
N ARG A 195 1.38 9.31 -7.44
CA ARG A 195 0.87 7.95 -7.19
C ARG A 195 1.50 6.92 -8.13
N SER A 196 1.72 7.29 -9.38
CA SER A 196 2.41 6.45 -10.36
C SER A 196 3.83 6.13 -9.91
N ASP A 197 4.58 7.14 -9.41
CA ASP A 197 5.96 6.95 -8.95
C ASP A 197 6.04 6.04 -7.71
N VAL A 198 5.05 6.13 -6.80
CA VAL A 198 4.92 5.18 -5.67
C VAL A 198 4.69 3.77 -6.19
N ALA A 199 3.80 3.60 -7.17
CA ALA A 199 3.49 2.30 -7.73
C ALA A 199 4.69 1.69 -8.45
N VAL A 200 5.42 2.46 -9.26
CA VAL A 200 6.67 2.04 -9.91
C VAL A 200 7.71 1.59 -8.88
N TRP A 201 7.88 2.36 -7.80
CA TRP A 201 8.85 2.03 -6.76
C TRP A 201 8.50 0.70 -6.05
N VAL A 202 7.23 0.53 -5.66
CA VAL A 202 6.75 -0.69 -4.98
C VAL A 202 6.85 -1.90 -5.92
N THR A 203 6.45 -1.75 -7.19
CA THR A 203 6.57 -2.82 -8.20
C THR A 203 8.02 -3.29 -8.31
N LYS A 204 8.99 -2.37 -8.38
CA LYS A 204 10.42 -2.70 -8.39
C LYS A 204 10.89 -3.39 -7.10
N GLU A 205 10.36 -3.00 -5.93
CA GLU A 205 10.68 -3.71 -4.67
C GLU A 205 10.17 -5.15 -4.70
N ILE A 206 8.95 -5.39 -5.23
CA ILE A 206 8.41 -6.74 -5.40
C ILE A 206 9.26 -7.53 -6.41
N SER A 207 9.73 -6.89 -7.48
CA SER A 207 10.48 -7.55 -8.56
C SER A 207 11.89 -7.97 -8.14
N LYS A 208 12.49 -7.34 -7.12
CA LYS A 208 13.79 -7.74 -6.59
C LYS A 208 13.72 -9.16 -6.02
N ASP A 209 14.80 -9.92 -6.21
CA ASP A 209 14.96 -11.18 -5.51
C ASP A 209 15.35 -10.91 -4.05
N GLU A 210 14.56 -11.49 -3.14
CA GLU A 210 14.76 -11.65 -1.70
C GLU A 210 14.79 -10.43 -0.76
N SER A 211 14.31 -10.71 0.48
CA SER A 211 14.59 -10.07 1.78
C SER A 211 14.35 -8.55 1.96
N THR A 212 13.85 -7.82 0.98
CA THR A 212 13.65 -6.36 1.10
C THR A 212 12.53 -5.96 2.07
N PHE A 213 11.81 -6.95 2.60
CA PHE A 213 10.60 -6.73 3.44
C PHE A 213 10.87 -6.72 4.95
N GLN A 214 12.07 -7.09 5.39
CA GLN A 214 12.40 -7.30 6.81
C GLN A 214 12.24 -6.03 7.66
N GLY A 215 11.07 -5.83 8.27
CA GLY A 215 10.79 -4.76 9.20
C GLY A 215 10.95 -3.33 8.65
N ARG A 216 11.01 -3.18 7.33
CA ARG A 216 11.29 -1.89 6.69
C ARG A 216 10.07 -0.98 6.73
N LYS A 217 10.23 0.15 7.39
CA LYS A 217 9.32 1.30 7.32
C LYS A 217 10.04 2.40 6.56
N ILE A 218 9.59 2.71 5.35
CA ILE A 218 10.30 3.61 4.45
C ILE A 218 9.41 4.76 3.99
N SER A 219 9.90 5.98 4.13
CA SER A 219 9.22 7.16 3.56
C SER A 219 9.66 7.39 2.12
N LEU A 220 8.69 7.72 1.25
CA LEU A 220 8.92 8.00 -0.16
C LEU A 220 8.54 9.44 -0.51
N THR A 221 9.36 10.07 -1.32
CA THR A 221 9.10 11.39 -1.88
C THR A 221 9.72 11.53 -3.28
N SER A 222 9.26 12.50 -4.08
CA SER A 222 9.95 12.85 -5.31
C SER A 222 11.29 13.54 -5.02
N ALA A 223 12.29 13.33 -5.88
CA ALA A 223 13.44 14.19 -5.93
C ALA A 223 13.01 15.64 -6.28
N LYS A 224 13.83 16.63 -5.89
CA LYS A 224 13.64 18.02 -6.30
C LYS A 224 13.89 18.18 -7.79
#